data_5f3b7dbcfbe6a0ce7e76371ad1bd044d
#
_entry.id   5f3b7dbcfbe6a0ce7e76371ad1bd044d
#
_cell.length_a   1.000
_cell.length_b   1.000
_cell.length_c   1.000
_cell.angle_alpha   90.00
_cell.angle_beta   90.00
_cell.angle_gamma   90.00
#
_symmetry.space_group_name_H-M   'P 1'
#
loop_
_entity.id
_entity.type
_entity.pdbx_description
1 polymer ?
#
loop_
_entity_poly.entity_id
_entity_poly.type
_entity_poly.pdbx_seq_one_letter_code
_entity_poly.pdbx_strand_id
1 'polypeptide(L)'
;MEEKVTIRLIRNATLRIHYAGKEILVDPMLAGKGTLQSALGVYKTPRVHLTMPMNEIADGLDMVLLTHNHIDHYDPTVKQHLAKNILFLTQPQDKESITQDGFTNVES
;
A
#
# COMPACT_ATOMS: atom_id res chain seq x y z
N MET A 1 13.78 -22.65 15.82
CA MET A 1 14.16 -21.33 15.28
C MET A 1 12.98 -20.39 15.41
N GLU A 2 13.16 -19.28 16.08
CA GLU A 2 12.10 -18.31 16.23
C GLU A 2 11.96 -17.47 14.97
N GLU A 3 10.73 -17.30 14.51
CA GLU A 3 10.46 -16.37 13.42
C GLU A 3 10.40 -14.95 13.96
N LYS A 4 11.05 -14.04 13.25
CA LYS A 4 10.98 -12.63 13.59
C LYS A 4 9.83 -11.99 12.82
N VAL A 5 9.00 -11.25 13.53
CA VAL A 5 8.03 -10.34 12.93
C VAL A 5 8.60 -8.94 13.02
N THR A 6 8.78 -8.29 11.89
CA THR A 6 9.24 -6.92 11.82
C THR A 6 8.16 -6.06 11.20
N ILE A 7 7.79 -4.97 11.86
CA ILE A 7 6.80 -4.03 11.38
C ILE A 7 7.45 -2.66 11.28
N ARG A 8 7.40 -2.06 10.08
CA ARG A 8 7.92 -0.71 9.86
C ARG A 8 6.79 0.20 9.42
N LEU A 9 6.57 1.27 10.17
CA LEU A 9 5.64 2.32 9.77
C LEU A 9 6.30 3.16 8.69
N ILE A 10 5.69 3.21 7.51
CA ILE A 10 6.19 4.01 6.40
C ILE A 10 5.57 5.40 6.45
N ARG A 11 4.23 5.46 6.51
CA ARG A 11 3.50 6.73 6.58
C ARG A 11 2.00 6.45 6.76
N ASN A 12 1.32 7.23 7.60
CA ASN A 12 -0.12 7.05 7.88
C ASN A 12 -0.43 5.59 8.26
N ALA A 13 -1.28 4.92 7.49
CA ALA A 13 -1.61 3.51 7.70
C ALA A 13 -0.71 2.57 6.89
N THR A 14 0.26 3.09 6.15
CA THR A 14 1.16 2.30 5.30
C THR A 14 2.24 1.66 6.14
N LEU A 15 2.22 0.32 6.18
CA LEU A 15 3.16 -0.50 6.94
C LEU A 15 3.85 -1.48 6.01
N ARG A 16 5.12 -1.79 6.30
CA ARG A 16 5.79 -2.93 5.70
C ARG A 16 6.03 -3.96 6.80
N ILE A 17 5.54 -5.18 6.59
CA ILE A 17 5.61 -6.27 7.56
C ILE A 17 6.43 -7.41 6.98
N HIS A 18 7.40 -7.89 7.75
CA HIS A 18 8.09 -9.14 7.48
C HIS A 18 7.55 -10.20 8.44
N TYR A 19 6.97 -11.26 7.89
CA TYR A 19 6.39 -12.33 8.68
C TYR A 19 6.46 -13.66 7.92
N ALA A 20 6.92 -14.70 8.60
CA ALA A 20 6.96 -16.07 8.04
C ALA A 20 7.72 -16.13 6.69
N GLY A 21 8.80 -15.34 6.56
CA GLY A 21 9.58 -15.28 5.33
C GLY A 21 8.92 -14.50 4.20
N LYS A 22 7.82 -13.80 4.47
CA LYS A 22 7.08 -13.00 3.47
C LYS A 22 7.17 -11.52 3.78
N GLU A 23 7.20 -10.72 2.71
CA GLU A 23 7.18 -9.27 2.79
C GLU A 23 5.79 -8.77 2.38
N ILE A 24 5.12 -8.06 3.29
CA ILE A 24 3.74 -7.61 3.12
C ILE A 24 3.70 -6.09 3.20
N LEU A 25 3.07 -5.45 2.21
CA LEU A 25 2.81 -4.02 2.23
C LEU A 25 1.34 -3.80 2.57
N VAL A 26 1.07 -3.06 3.64
CA VAL A 26 -0.29 -2.77 4.11
C VAL A 26 -0.65 -1.34 3.75
N ASP A 27 -1.84 -1.16 3.18
CA ASP A 27 -2.45 0.15 2.90
C ASP A 27 -1.48 1.13 2.23
N PRO A 28 -1.06 0.84 0.98
CA PRO A 28 -0.01 1.61 0.32
C PRO A 28 -0.49 3.00 -0.10
N MET A 29 -0.09 4.01 0.64
CA MET A 29 -0.22 5.42 0.27
C MET A 29 1.14 5.91 -0.18
N LEU A 30 1.40 5.88 -1.48
CA LEU A 30 2.74 6.05 -2.04
C LEU A 30 2.98 7.41 -2.71
N ALA A 31 1.97 8.27 -2.79
CA ALA A 31 2.08 9.58 -3.42
C ALA A 31 3.07 10.48 -2.69
N GLY A 32 3.65 11.43 -3.42
CA GLY A 32 4.55 12.43 -2.83
C GLY A 32 3.82 13.34 -1.84
N LYS A 33 4.57 13.91 -0.89
CA LYS A 33 4.01 14.81 0.11
C LYS A 33 3.23 15.96 -0.55
N GLY A 34 1.99 16.18 -0.07
CA GLY A 34 1.17 17.31 -0.48
C GLY A 34 0.57 17.20 -1.87
N THR A 35 0.61 16.03 -2.52
CA THR A 35 0.17 15.88 -3.92
C THR A 35 -1.30 15.50 -4.07
N LEU A 36 -2.00 15.13 -2.98
CA LEU A 36 -3.37 14.68 -3.01
C LEU A 36 -4.26 15.61 -2.17
N GLN A 37 -5.55 15.67 -2.50
CA GLN A 37 -6.55 16.36 -1.70
C GLN A 37 -7.03 15.45 -0.57
N SER A 38 -7.06 15.97 0.67
CA SER A 38 -7.58 15.18 1.79
C SER A 38 -9.08 14.95 1.66
N ALA A 39 -9.61 13.95 2.38
CA ALA A 39 -11.04 13.64 2.39
C ALA A 39 -11.90 14.82 2.86
N LEU A 40 -11.38 15.65 3.76
CA LEU A 40 -12.09 16.83 4.27
C LEU A 40 -11.90 18.06 3.40
N GLY A 41 -11.00 18.03 2.41
CA GLY A 41 -10.74 19.14 1.53
C GLY A 41 -9.98 20.31 2.16
N VAL A 42 -9.50 20.17 3.39
CA VAL A 42 -8.85 21.25 4.14
C VAL A 42 -7.35 21.29 3.92
N TYR A 43 -6.72 20.12 3.85
CA TYR A 43 -5.28 19.99 3.71
C TYR A 43 -4.90 19.16 2.50
N LYS A 44 -3.73 19.46 1.94
CA LYS A 44 -3.11 18.53 0.98
C LYS A 44 -2.55 17.32 1.73
N THR A 45 -2.71 16.15 1.14
CA THR A 45 -2.21 14.90 1.71
C THR A 45 -1.28 14.21 0.69
N PRO A 46 -0.32 13.38 1.07
CA PRO A 46 0.14 13.12 2.43
C PRO A 46 0.80 14.34 3.07
N ARG A 47 0.73 14.42 4.39
CA ARG A 47 1.27 15.59 5.12
C ARG A 47 2.76 15.48 5.40
N VAL A 48 3.32 14.30 5.29
CA VAL A 48 4.74 14.02 5.54
C VAL A 48 5.33 13.25 4.36
N HIS A 49 6.66 13.28 4.23
CA HIS A 49 7.37 12.48 3.24
C HIS A 49 7.35 10.99 3.61
N LEU A 50 7.61 10.14 2.62
CA LEU A 50 7.86 8.73 2.87
C LEU A 50 9.14 8.58 3.71
N THR A 51 9.12 7.61 4.65
CA THR A 51 10.26 7.35 5.55
C THR A 51 11.33 6.48 4.93
N MET A 52 11.08 5.92 3.75
CA MET A 52 12.05 5.12 3.01
C MET A 52 11.89 5.38 1.51
N PRO A 53 12.97 5.16 0.72
CA PRO A 53 12.88 5.30 -0.75
C PRO A 53 11.85 4.36 -1.35
N MET A 54 11.25 4.78 -2.47
CA MET A 54 10.20 3.99 -3.15
C MET A 54 10.69 2.59 -3.51
N ASN A 55 11.94 2.45 -3.98
CA ASN A 55 12.46 1.14 -4.33
C ASN A 55 12.54 0.20 -3.12
N GLU A 56 12.86 0.71 -1.93
CA GLU A 56 12.86 -0.11 -0.71
C GLU A 56 11.45 -0.47 -0.24
N ILE A 57 10.47 0.37 -0.54
CA ILE A 57 9.06 0.07 -0.21
C ILE A 57 8.51 -1.00 -1.15
N ALA A 58 8.79 -0.89 -2.44
CA ALA A 58 8.16 -1.71 -3.48
C ALA A 58 8.90 -2.99 -3.83
N ASP A 59 10.22 -3.03 -3.64
CA ASP A 59 11.02 -4.18 -4.03
C ASP A 59 10.87 -5.35 -3.08
N GLY A 60 10.85 -6.56 -3.63
CA GLY A 60 10.84 -7.78 -2.84
C GLY A 60 9.52 -8.07 -2.13
N LEU A 61 8.45 -7.42 -2.51
CA LEU A 61 7.14 -7.66 -1.90
C LEU A 61 6.54 -8.98 -2.39
N ASP A 62 5.93 -9.72 -1.46
CA ASP A 62 5.18 -10.94 -1.76
C ASP A 62 3.69 -10.66 -1.91
N MET A 63 3.16 -9.70 -1.17
CA MET A 63 1.73 -9.40 -1.22
C MET A 63 1.43 -7.99 -0.71
N VAL A 64 0.26 -7.51 -1.08
CA VAL A 64 -0.31 -6.26 -0.58
C VAL A 64 -1.60 -6.56 0.15
N LEU A 65 -1.80 -5.98 1.32
CA LEU A 65 -3.03 -6.10 2.09
C LEU A 65 -3.68 -4.72 2.19
N LEU A 66 -4.88 -4.60 1.64
CA LEU A 66 -5.64 -3.35 1.67
C LEU A 66 -6.81 -3.48 2.64
N THR A 67 -6.81 -2.68 3.70
CA THR A 67 -7.90 -2.73 4.68
C THR A 67 -9.16 -2.06 4.16
N HIS A 68 -9.03 -0.92 3.45
CA HIS A 68 -10.13 -0.29 2.74
C HIS A 68 -9.59 0.71 1.72
N ASN A 69 -10.38 0.95 0.67
CA ASN A 69 -9.97 1.77 -0.46
C ASN A 69 -10.32 3.25 -0.23
N HIS A 70 -9.57 3.90 0.65
CA HIS A 70 -9.63 5.35 0.85
C HIS A 70 -8.26 5.95 0.51
N ILE A 71 -8.22 7.22 0.17
CA ILE A 71 -7.00 7.85 -0.37
C ILE A 71 -5.81 7.83 0.60
N ASP A 72 -6.06 7.77 1.90
CA ASP A 72 -5.02 7.66 2.92
C ASP A 72 -4.55 6.21 3.15
N HIS A 73 -5.21 5.24 2.52
CA HIS A 73 -4.85 3.82 2.57
C HIS A 73 -4.43 3.26 1.22
N TYR A 74 -4.90 3.86 0.12
CA TYR A 74 -4.58 3.45 -1.25
C TYR A 74 -4.76 4.64 -2.16
N ASP A 75 -3.70 5.09 -2.81
CA ASP A 75 -3.75 6.26 -3.68
C ASP A 75 -3.52 5.89 -5.15
N PRO A 76 -3.83 6.82 -6.08
CA PRO A 76 -3.73 6.53 -7.51
C PRO A 76 -2.33 6.23 -8.01
N THR A 77 -1.27 6.53 -7.24
CA THR A 77 0.11 6.28 -7.69
C THR A 77 0.54 4.83 -7.48
N VAL A 78 -0.20 4.05 -6.68
CA VAL A 78 0.16 2.68 -6.33
C VAL A 78 0.35 1.81 -7.58
N LYS A 79 -0.57 1.94 -8.55
CA LYS A 79 -0.51 1.16 -9.79
C LYS A 79 0.72 1.47 -10.64
N GLN A 80 1.42 2.58 -10.38
CA GLN A 80 2.64 2.94 -11.08
C GLN A 80 3.89 2.31 -10.48
N HIS A 81 3.82 1.88 -9.23
CA HIS A 81 5.00 1.44 -8.48
C HIS A 81 5.02 -0.07 -8.19
N LEU A 82 3.88 -0.73 -8.18
CA LEU A 82 3.80 -2.15 -7.81
C LEU A 82 3.60 -3.04 -9.04
N ALA A 83 4.15 -4.26 -8.99
CA ALA A 83 3.95 -5.26 -10.04
C ALA A 83 2.47 -5.62 -10.13
N LYS A 84 1.94 -5.70 -11.36
CA LYS A 84 0.51 -5.93 -11.59
C LYS A 84 0.05 -7.33 -11.22
N ASN A 85 0.98 -8.30 -11.17
CA ASN A 85 0.68 -9.68 -10.81
C ASN A 85 0.90 -9.98 -9.33
N ILE A 86 1.24 -8.99 -8.52
CA ILE A 86 1.42 -9.19 -7.09
C ILE A 86 0.12 -9.64 -6.45
N LEU A 87 0.19 -10.55 -5.47
CA LEU A 87 -1.00 -10.95 -4.72
C LEU A 87 -1.53 -9.74 -3.94
N PHE A 88 -2.80 -9.41 -4.19
CA PHE A 88 -3.44 -8.24 -3.61
C PHE A 88 -4.68 -8.70 -2.84
N LEU A 89 -4.67 -8.58 -1.52
CA LEU A 89 -5.81 -8.96 -0.68
C LEU A 89 -6.62 -7.72 -0.32
N THR A 90 -7.93 -7.77 -0.57
CA THR A 90 -8.83 -6.63 -0.33
C THR A 90 -10.10 -7.09 0.36
N GLN A 91 -10.93 -6.13 0.76
CA GLN A 91 -12.31 -6.41 1.09
C GLN A 91 -13.10 -6.73 -0.19
N PRO A 92 -14.18 -7.55 -0.10
CA PRO A 92 -14.96 -7.91 -1.30
C PRO A 92 -15.46 -6.70 -2.09
N GLN A 93 -15.88 -5.62 -1.43
CA GLN A 93 -16.40 -4.43 -2.10
C GLN A 93 -15.32 -3.64 -2.85
N ASP A 94 -14.04 -3.85 -2.53
CA ASP A 94 -12.94 -3.12 -3.17
C ASP A 94 -12.28 -3.90 -4.32
N LYS A 95 -12.59 -5.19 -4.46
CA LYS A 95 -11.93 -6.07 -5.42
C LYS A 95 -12.04 -5.56 -6.85
N GLU A 96 -13.22 -5.13 -7.26
CA GLU A 96 -13.43 -4.66 -8.63
C GLU A 96 -12.60 -3.41 -8.92
N SER A 97 -12.59 -2.46 -8.00
CA SER A 97 -11.82 -1.21 -8.17
C SER A 97 -10.33 -1.47 -8.33
N ILE A 98 -9.77 -2.36 -7.51
CA ILE A 98 -8.35 -2.70 -7.59
C ILE A 98 -8.05 -3.45 -8.89
N THR A 99 -8.93 -4.33 -9.32
CA THR A 99 -8.80 -5.04 -10.59
C THR A 99 -8.81 -4.06 -11.78
N GLN A 100 -9.65 -3.03 -11.72
CA GLN A 100 -9.71 -2.00 -12.76
C GLN A 100 -8.41 -1.18 -12.85
N ASP A 101 -7.64 -1.09 -11.77
CA ASP A 101 -6.33 -0.42 -11.78
C ASP A 101 -5.26 -1.27 -12.47
N GLY A 102 -5.59 -2.46 -12.91
CA GLY A 102 -4.69 -3.32 -13.69
C GLY A 102 -4.09 -4.48 -12.91
N PHE A 103 -4.39 -4.61 -11.62
CA PHE A 103 -3.89 -5.74 -10.83
C PHE A 103 -4.64 -7.02 -11.21
N THR A 104 -3.88 -8.09 -11.47
CA THR A 104 -4.42 -9.33 -12.06
C THR A 104 -4.57 -10.47 -11.06
N ASN A 105 -4.06 -10.32 -9.84
CA ASN A 105 -4.08 -11.37 -8.81
C ASN A 105 -4.71 -10.82 -7.53
N VAL A 106 -5.99 -10.45 -7.62
CA VAL A 106 -6.74 -9.82 -6.54
C VAL A 106 -7.64 -10.85 -5.88
N GLU A 107 -7.49 -11.00 -4.57
CA GLU A 107 -8.30 -11.90 -3.74
C GLU A 107 -9.06 -11.10 -2.68
N SER A 108 -10.20 -11.62 -2.30
CA SER A 108 -11.02 -10.98 -1.25
C SER A 108 -11.45 -11.96 -0.18
#